data_e0540ddde344f40565f3c563d1cfe24e
#
_entry.id   e0540ddde344f40565f3c563d1cfe24e
#
_cell.length_a   1.000
_cell.length_b   1.000
_cell.length_c   1.000
_cell.angle_alpha   90.00
_cell.angle_beta   90.00
_cell.angle_gamma   90.00
#
_symmetry.space_group_name_H-M   'P 1'
#
loop_
_entity.id
_entity.type
_entity.pdbx_description
1 polymer ?
#
loop_
_entity_poly.entity_id
_entity_poly.type
_entity_poly.pdbx_seq_one_letter_code
_entity_poly.pdbx_strand_id
1 'polypeptide(L)'
;LSSVFAHSAQWLRLLLIVSVGGLVAAPAGVAQTSGSGSPRTIVADDFESYTPGTFPDRWVFVDGDKEVLSYEESRNEGEEVVVKEEDGNQFVRLTTRGEALRYTLRNGTDFDWNLNKHPFLSWRWRALHLPEGASERGKNDTGGAIYVTFGEDWLGRPKSIKYTYSSSLSVGSVVSFGPLKVIVVDSAKEPRLGEWKTKRQNVYNDYRQVFGSEPPDRPVSITIWSDSDTTEDWARVDIDDIRLQAPRRSSSRN
;
A
#
# COMPACT_ATOMS: atom_id res chain seq x y z
N LEU A 1 46.15 -5.61 -19.01
CA LEU A 1 46.70 -6.95 -19.27
C LEU A 1 45.76 -7.97 -18.62
N SER A 2 44.89 -8.50 -19.43
CA SER A 2 44.86 -9.91 -19.95
C SER A 2 44.20 -10.88 -18.98
N SER A 3 43.00 -11.27 -19.30
CA SER A 3 42.56 -12.59 -19.83
C SER A 3 42.63 -13.73 -18.80
N VAL A 4 41.69 -14.67 -18.76
CA VAL A 4 41.37 -15.71 -19.74
C VAL A 4 40.09 -16.47 -19.32
N PHE A 5 39.29 -16.86 -20.29
CA PHE A 5 38.27 -17.87 -20.43
C PHE A 5 38.48 -19.25 -19.78
N ALA A 6 37.37 -19.97 -19.50
CA ALA A 6 37.05 -21.34 -19.95
C ALA A 6 35.80 -21.84 -19.24
N HIS A 7 34.73 -22.18 -19.91
CA HIS A 7 34.27 -23.38 -20.62
C HIS A 7 34.19 -24.67 -19.80
N SER A 8 32.98 -25.23 -19.66
CA SER A 8 32.58 -26.63 -19.97
C SER A 8 31.16 -26.87 -19.42
N ALA A 9 30.22 -27.11 -20.14
CA ALA A 9 29.56 -28.05 -21.02
C ALA A 9 29.29 -29.44 -20.40
N GLN A 10 27.99 -29.80 -20.47
CA GLN A 10 27.41 -31.14 -20.56
C GLN A 10 27.40 -32.05 -19.32
N TRP A 11 26.21 -32.61 -19.00
CA TRP A 11 25.78 -33.99 -19.32
C TRP A 11 24.27 -34.15 -19.12
N LEU A 12 23.64 -34.52 -20.22
CA LEU A 12 22.30 -35.04 -20.39
C LEU A 12 22.30 -36.52 -19.94
N ARG A 13 21.40 -36.93 -19.03
CA ARG A 13 21.06 -38.37 -18.86
C ARG A 13 19.56 -38.56 -18.86
N LEU A 14 19.10 -39.11 -19.95
CA LEU A 14 17.80 -39.72 -20.15
C LEU A 14 17.74 -41.01 -19.30
N LEU A 15 16.69 -41.17 -18.52
CA LEU A 15 16.32 -42.47 -17.94
C LEU A 15 14.84 -42.72 -18.27
N LEU A 16 14.67 -43.66 -19.22
CA LEU A 16 13.39 -44.30 -19.56
C LEU A 16 13.06 -45.31 -18.46
N ILE A 17 11.91 -45.15 -17.82
CA ILE A 17 11.30 -46.23 -17.03
C ILE A 17 9.92 -46.51 -17.60
N VAL A 18 9.81 -47.69 -18.20
CA VAL A 18 8.56 -48.34 -18.60
C VAL A 18 7.96 -48.98 -17.34
N SER A 19 6.74 -48.63 -16.98
CA SER A 19 5.96 -49.39 -16.01
C SER A 19 4.56 -49.68 -16.53
N VAL A 20 4.29 -50.93 -16.48
CA VAL A 20 3.12 -51.69 -16.84
C VAL A 20 1.87 -51.26 -16.09
N GLY A 21 0.74 -51.32 -16.79
CA GLY A 21 -0.57 -50.88 -16.33
C GLY A 21 -1.16 -51.65 -15.16
N GLY A 22 -1.95 -50.89 -14.43
CA GLY A 22 -2.97 -51.37 -13.50
C GLY A 22 -4.17 -50.46 -13.58
N LEU A 23 -5.24 -50.92 -14.20
CA LEU A 23 -6.53 -50.25 -14.23
C LEU A 23 -7.18 -50.37 -12.86
N VAL A 24 -7.17 -49.29 -12.05
CA VAL A 24 -8.00 -49.19 -10.87
C VAL A 24 -9.10 -48.15 -11.18
N ALA A 25 -10.33 -48.63 -11.26
CA ALA A 25 -11.51 -47.78 -11.39
C ALA A 25 -11.65 -46.95 -10.11
N ALA A 26 -11.43 -45.63 -10.20
CA ALA A 26 -11.74 -44.69 -9.16
C ALA A 26 -13.24 -44.34 -9.17
N PRO A 27 -13.88 -44.18 -7.99
CA PRO A 27 -15.27 -43.73 -7.92
C PRO A 27 -15.38 -42.30 -8.46
N ALA A 28 -16.47 -42.02 -9.18
CA ALA A 28 -16.80 -40.73 -9.70
C ALA A 28 -16.94 -39.75 -8.55
N GLY A 29 -15.85 -39.03 -8.28
CA GLY A 29 -15.86 -37.87 -7.39
C GLY A 29 -16.70 -36.78 -8.01
N VAL A 30 -17.73 -36.34 -7.29
CA VAL A 30 -18.50 -35.14 -7.60
C VAL A 30 -17.51 -33.99 -7.70
N ALA A 31 -17.31 -33.50 -8.92
CA ALA A 31 -16.51 -32.31 -9.15
C ALA A 31 -17.23 -31.13 -8.46
N GLN A 32 -16.73 -30.73 -7.30
CA GLN A 32 -17.07 -29.44 -6.74
C GLN A 32 -16.53 -28.39 -7.73
N THR A 33 -17.41 -27.79 -8.48
CA THR A 33 -17.12 -26.56 -9.22
C THR A 33 -16.82 -25.47 -8.20
N SER A 34 -15.55 -25.35 -7.84
CA SER A 34 -15.04 -24.17 -7.13
C SER A 34 -15.27 -22.98 -8.07
N GLY A 35 -16.33 -22.24 -7.81
CA GLY A 35 -16.59 -20.99 -8.51
C GLY A 35 -15.38 -20.09 -8.38
N SER A 36 -14.69 -19.81 -9.47
CA SER A 36 -13.54 -18.91 -9.57
C SER A 36 -13.99 -17.44 -9.44
N GLY A 37 -14.66 -17.10 -8.32
CA GLY A 37 -14.93 -15.73 -7.96
C GLY A 37 -13.66 -15.10 -7.39
N SER A 38 -13.31 -13.89 -7.81
CA SER A 38 -12.24 -13.12 -7.16
C SER A 38 -12.48 -13.07 -5.65
N PRO A 39 -11.43 -13.16 -4.82
CA PRO A 39 -11.58 -13.10 -3.36
C PRO A 39 -12.28 -11.80 -2.96
N ARG A 40 -13.10 -11.84 -1.91
CA ARG A 40 -13.83 -10.65 -1.43
C ARG A 40 -12.91 -9.61 -0.79
N THR A 41 -11.77 -10.04 -0.33
CA THR A 41 -10.74 -9.23 0.28
C THR A 41 -9.38 -9.70 -0.21
N ILE A 42 -8.55 -8.76 -0.63
CA ILE A 42 -7.15 -8.95 -0.95
C ILE A 42 -6.36 -8.22 0.16
N VAL A 43 -5.44 -8.90 0.79
CA VAL A 43 -4.48 -8.28 1.73
C VAL A 43 -3.36 -7.71 0.88
N ALA A 44 -3.21 -6.38 0.86
CA ALA A 44 -2.07 -5.72 0.25
C ALA A 44 -0.86 -5.86 1.17
N ASP A 45 -1.02 -5.52 2.44
CA ASP A 45 -0.08 -5.84 3.52
C ASP A 45 -0.79 -5.77 4.88
N ASP A 46 -0.52 -6.74 5.76
CA ASP A 46 -0.92 -6.76 7.16
C ASP A 46 0.29 -6.84 8.11
N PHE A 47 1.48 -6.69 7.55
CA PHE A 47 2.79 -6.66 8.22
C PHE A 47 3.13 -7.91 9.05
N GLU A 48 2.30 -8.95 9.06
CA GLU A 48 2.49 -10.15 9.88
C GLU A 48 3.60 -11.09 9.37
N SER A 49 4.08 -10.89 8.13
CA SER A 49 5.12 -11.73 7.52
C SER A 49 6.55 -11.24 7.75
N TYR A 50 6.75 -10.07 8.33
CA TYR A 50 8.07 -9.48 8.54
C TYR A 50 8.63 -9.80 9.91
N THR A 51 9.93 -9.55 10.09
CA THR A 51 10.58 -9.64 11.41
C THR A 51 10.44 -8.32 12.15
N PRO A 52 9.90 -8.31 13.39
CA PRO A 52 9.87 -7.09 14.18
C PRO A 52 11.25 -6.46 14.34
N GLY A 53 11.32 -5.14 14.23
CA GLY A 53 12.56 -4.38 14.28
C GLY A 53 13.23 -4.18 12.91
N THR A 54 12.71 -4.77 11.83
CA THR A 54 13.25 -4.58 10.47
C THR A 54 12.35 -3.67 9.61
N PHE A 55 12.90 -3.22 8.49
CA PHE A 55 12.14 -2.56 7.42
C PHE A 55 11.27 -3.60 6.69
N PRO A 56 10.02 -3.29 6.31
CA PRO A 56 9.17 -4.18 5.51
C PRO A 56 9.62 -4.18 4.04
N ASP A 57 10.43 -5.15 3.64
CA ASP A 57 11.21 -5.17 2.40
C ASP A 57 10.41 -5.30 1.09
N ARG A 58 9.11 -5.59 1.14
CA ARG A 58 8.21 -5.48 -0.02
C ARG A 58 7.92 -4.03 -0.42
N TRP A 59 8.07 -3.10 0.51
CA TRP A 59 7.90 -1.67 0.28
C TRP A 59 9.16 -1.09 -0.31
N VAL A 60 9.04 -0.29 -1.36
CA VAL A 60 10.18 0.27 -2.08
C VAL A 60 10.05 1.78 -2.20
N PHE A 61 11.18 2.47 -2.25
CA PHE A 61 11.23 3.85 -2.69
C PHE A 61 11.30 3.88 -4.22
N VAL A 62 10.48 4.74 -4.84
CA VAL A 62 10.56 5.00 -6.29
C VAL A 62 10.92 6.48 -6.44
N ASP A 63 12.06 6.75 -7.05
CA ASP A 63 12.56 8.09 -7.25
C ASP A 63 11.89 8.83 -8.43
N GLY A 64 12.36 10.05 -8.73
CA GLY A 64 11.84 10.87 -9.84
C GLY A 64 12.11 10.29 -11.22
N ASP A 65 13.18 9.51 -11.37
CA ASP A 65 13.58 8.83 -12.61
C ASP A 65 12.96 7.43 -12.72
N LYS A 66 12.07 7.08 -11.80
CA LYS A 66 11.38 5.79 -11.69
C LYS A 66 12.30 4.62 -11.36
N GLU A 67 13.48 4.88 -10.83
CA GLU A 67 14.36 3.88 -10.27
C GLU A 67 13.81 3.39 -8.91
N VAL A 68 13.97 2.10 -8.65
CA VAL A 68 13.60 1.48 -7.38
C VAL A 68 14.82 1.42 -6.51
N LEU A 69 14.81 2.16 -5.41
CA LEU A 69 15.89 2.18 -4.43
C LEU A 69 15.54 1.35 -3.20
N SER A 70 16.55 0.73 -2.60
CA SER A 70 16.43 0.06 -1.31
C SER A 70 16.19 1.08 -0.19
N TYR A 71 15.78 0.58 0.99
CA TYR A 71 15.64 1.43 2.18
C TYR A 71 16.93 2.14 2.55
N GLU A 72 18.05 1.44 2.53
CA GLU A 72 19.36 2.00 2.89
C GLU A 72 19.86 3.06 1.91
N GLU A 73 19.48 2.97 0.63
CA GLU A 73 19.82 3.97 -0.40
C GLU A 73 18.91 5.18 -0.39
N SER A 74 17.68 5.05 0.10
CA SER A 74 16.62 6.06 -0.03
C SER A 74 16.32 6.82 1.26
N ARG A 75 16.70 6.30 2.43
CA ARG A 75 16.38 6.92 3.71
C ARG A 75 17.30 8.11 4.01
N ASN A 76 16.72 9.16 4.63
CA ASN A 76 17.47 10.27 5.21
C ASN A 76 17.69 10.07 6.71
N GLU A 77 18.64 10.85 7.27
CA GLU A 77 18.77 10.97 8.72
C GLU A 77 17.48 11.63 9.28
N GLY A 78 16.88 11.03 10.30
CA GLY A 78 15.60 11.50 10.86
C GLY A 78 14.38 10.73 10.35
N GLU A 79 14.56 9.83 9.39
CA GLU A 79 13.52 8.90 8.93
C GLU A 79 13.68 7.52 9.56
N GLU A 80 12.57 6.93 9.97
CA GLU A 80 12.52 5.53 10.40
C GLU A 80 11.23 4.87 9.89
N VAL A 81 11.40 3.73 9.21
CA VAL A 81 10.30 2.83 8.85
C VAL A 81 10.64 1.46 9.39
N VAL A 82 9.84 0.98 10.34
CA VAL A 82 10.16 -0.26 11.06
C VAL A 82 8.91 -1.03 11.44
N VAL A 83 8.95 -2.35 11.28
CA VAL A 83 7.90 -3.23 11.79
C VAL A 83 8.00 -3.31 13.31
N LYS A 84 6.88 -3.10 13.99
CA LYS A 84 6.71 -3.25 15.44
C LYS A 84 5.72 -4.35 15.74
N GLU A 85 5.81 -4.90 16.94
CA GLU A 85 4.87 -5.88 17.49
C GLU A 85 4.28 -5.37 18.81
N GLU A 86 2.98 -5.52 18.99
CA GLU A 86 2.27 -5.18 20.20
C GLU A 86 1.10 -6.16 20.36
N ASP A 87 1.05 -6.85 21.49
CA ASP A 87 0.00 -7.84 21.84
C ASP A 87 -0.18 -8.94 20.77
N GLY A 88 0.92 -9.37 20.13
CA GLY A 88 0.93 -10.41 19.10
C GLY A 88 0.43 -9.95 17.73
N ASN A 89 0.32 -8.65 17.49
CA ASN A 89 -0.02 -8.04 16.21
C ASN A 89 1.13 -7.19 15.71
N GLN A 90 1.48 -7.34 14.43
CA GLN A 90 2.53 -6.57 13.80
C GLN A 90 1.94 -5.41 12.98
N PHE A 91 2.69 -4.34 12.88
CA PHE A 91 2.33 -3.13 12.14
C PHE A 91 3.60 -2.36 11.73
N VAL A 92 3.50 -1.49 10.74
CA VAL A 92 4.61 -0.61 10.41
C VAL A 92 4.50 0.71 11.16
N ARG A 93 5.62 1.15 11.74
CA ARG A 93 5.79 2.48 12.33
C ARG A 93 6.58 3.38 11.41
N LEU A 94 6.03 4.54 11.11
CA LEU A 94 6.67 5.63 10.40
C LEU A 94 7.05 6.71 11.41
N THR A 95 8.30 7.17 11.37
CA THR A 95 8.77 8.32 12.16
C THR A 95 9.55 9.25 11.24
N THR A 96 9.22 10.55 11.25
CA THR A 96 9.98 11.60 10.55
C THR A 96 10.35 12.70 11.53
N ARG A 97 11.52 13.35 11.30
CA ARG A 97 12.03 14.49 12.07
C ARG A 97 12.62 15.50 11.10
N GLY A 98 11.83 16.51 10.72
CA GLY A 98 12.21 17.49 9.71
C GLY A 98 12.38 16.90 8.31
N GLU A 99 11.77 15.75 8.02
CA GLU A 99 11.94 14.99 6.79
C GLU A 99 10.59 14.49 6.24
N ALA A 100 10.60 14.02 4.99
CA ALA A 100 9.46 13.41 4.32
C ALA A 100 9.81 12.03 3.79
N LEU A 101 9.14 10.98 4.27
CA LEU A 101 9.34 9.61 3.82
C LEU A 101 8.17 9.09 2.98
N ARG A 102 8.48 8.22 2.02
CA ARG A 102 7.50 7.53 1.20
C ARG A 102 7.98 6.15 0.77
N TYR A 103 7.16 5.15 0.97
CA TYR A 103 7.42 3.80 0.49
C TYR A 103 6.17 3.22 -0.16
N THR A 104 6.36 2.44 -1.21
CA THR A 104 5.33 2.10 -2.18
C THR A 104 5.24 0.60 -2.40
N LEU A 105 4.01 0.07 -2.45
CA LEU A 105 3.67 -1.21 -3.06
C LEU A 105 3.13 -0.97 -4.48
N ARG A 106 3.60 -1.74 -5.45
CA ARG A 106 3.28 -1.58 -6.88
C ARG A 106 2.23 -2.59 -7.30
N ASN A 107 1.16 -2.10 -7.90
CA ASN A 107 0.10 -2.97 -8.44
C ASN A 107 0.59 -3.73 -9.67
N GLY A 108 0.36 -5.04 -9.68
CA GLY A 108 0.83 -5.95 -10.72
C GLY A 108 2.21 -6.54 -10.43
N THR A 109 2.92 -6.07 -9.40
CA THR A 109 4.20 -6.61 -8.94
C THR A 109 4.08 -7.16 -7.52
N ASP A 110 3.66 -6.33 -6.58
CA ASP A 110 3.63 -6.65 -5.15
C ASP A 110 2.24 -7.14 -4.71
N PHE A 111 1.19 -6.75 -5.42
CA PHE A 111 -0.20 -7.18 -5.23
C PHE A 111 -0.99 -7.04 -6.54
N ASP A 112 -2.24 -7.53 -6.58
CA ASP A 112 -3.13 -7.42 -7.76
C ASP A 112 -4.44 -6.72 -7.39
N TRP A 113 -4.61 -5.47 -7.86
CA TRP A 113 -5.77 -4.64 -7.60
C TRP A 113 -6.49 -4.25 -8.89
N ASN A 114 -7.73 -4.72 -9.01
CA ASN A 114 -8.69 -4.21 -9.98
C ASN A 114 -9.77 -3.41 -9.23
N LEU A 115 -9.83 -2.11 -9.49
CA LEU A 115 -10.68 -1.16 -8.77
C LEU A 115 -12.18 -1.41 -9.00
N ASN A 116 -12.56 -1.93 -10.18
CA ASN A 116 -13.95 -2.29 -10.48
C ASN A 116 -14.42 -3.49 -9.64
N LYS A 117 -13.52 -4.40 -9.29
CA LYS A 117 -13.82 -5.58 -8.46
C LYS A 117 -13.71 -5.27 -6.97
N HIS A 118 -12.73 -4.46 -6.58
CA HIS A 118 -12.41 -4.09 -5.21
C HIS A 118 -12.35 -2.56 -5.07
N PRO A 119 -13.50 -1.86 -5.09
CA PRO A 119 -13.54 -0.41 -5.06
C PRO A 119 -13.16 0.19 -3.70
N PHE A 120 -13.03 -0.63 -2.67
CA PHE A 120 -12.74 -0.14 -1.33
C PHE A 120 -11.31 -0.47 -0.93
N LEU A 121 -10.62 0.53 -0.38
CA LEU A 121 -9.37 0.41 0.36
C LEU A 121 -9.69 0.57 1.84
N SER A 122 -9.22 -0.33 2.67
CA SER A 122 -9.30 -0.21 4.13
C SER A 122 -7.93 -0.41 4.75
N TRP A 123 -7.72 0.24 5.87
CA TRP A 123 -6.54 0.12 6.71
C TRP A 123 -6.90 0.49 8.13
N ARG A 124 -6.01 0.23 9.06
CA ARG A 124 -6.07 0.83 10.38
C ARG A 124 -4.79 1.58 10.67
N TRP A 125 -4.89 2.61 11.42
CA TRP A 125 -3.78 3.43 11.85
C TRP A 125 -4.01 4.05 13.21
N ARG A 126 -2.92 4.54 13.82
CA ARG A 126 -2.95 5.45 14.96
C ARG A 126 -1.85 6.48 14.80
N ALA A 127 -2.14 7.73 15.07
CA ALA A 127 -1.14 8.77 15.19
C ALA A 127 -0.69 8.88 16.65
N LEU A 128 0.60 8.75 16.90
CA LEU A 128 1.21 8.93 18.21
C LEU A 128 1.68 10.38 18.39
N HIS A 129 2.09 11.01 17.28
CA HIS A 129 2.40 12.44 17.19
C HIS A 129 2.14 12.93 15.77
N LEU A 130 1.60 14.14 15.65
CA LEU A 130 1.37 14.83 14.38
C LEU A 130 2.08 16.19 14.42
N PRO A 131 2.69 16.65 13.31
CA PRO A 131 3.43 17.90 13.29
C PRO A 131 2.58 19.07 13.71
N GLU A 132 3.08 19.88 14.65
CA GLU A 132 2.37 21.06 15.14
C GLU A 132 2.37 22.17 14.06
N GLY A 133 1.24 22.80 13.88
CA GLY A 133 1.09 23.86 12.88
C GLY A 133 1.04 23.37 11.42
N ALA A 134 1.12 22.07 11.18
CA ALA A 134 0.94 21.50 9.85
C ALA A 134 -0.49 21.68 9.33
N SER A 135 -0.61 21.89 8.04
CA SER A 135 -1.89 22.01 7.35
C SER A 135 -1.73 21.69 5.87
N GLU A 136 -2.60 20.87 5.36
CA GLU A 136 -2.63 20.53 3.93
C GLU A 136 -2.98 21.74 3.04
N ARG A 137 -3.35 22.88 3.60
CA ARG A 137 -3.61 24.14 2.87
C ARG A 137 -2.44 25.12 2.85
N GLY A 138 -1.43 24.90 3.67
CA GLY A 138 -0.31 25.83 3.83
C GLY A 138 1.01 25.07 3.91
N LYS A 139 1.40 24.76 5.13
CA LYS A 139 2.53 23.87 5.38
C LYS A 139 2.05 22.44 5.12
N ASN A 140 2.43 21.85 3.99
CA ASN A 140 1.86 20.62 3.46
C ASN A 140 2.30 19.35 4.21
N ASP A 141 2.74 19.47 5.45
CA ASP A 141 3.11 18.34 6.28
C ASP A 141 1.88 17.51 6.67
N THR A 142 2.11 16.22 6.87
CA THR A 142 1.12 15.28 7.36
C THR A 142 1.79 14.17 8.16
N GLY A 143 1.33 13.94 9.37
CA GLY A 143 1.90 12.90 10.22
C GLY A 143 1.77 11.51 9.64
N GLY A 144 0.71 11.26 8.86
CA GLY A 144 0.52 9.99 8.16
C GLY A 144 -0.47 10.11 7.02
N ALA A 145 -0.18 9.44 5.90
CA ALA A 145 -1.08 9.34 4.77
C ALA A 145 -0.92 8.02 4.02
N ILE A 146 -1.99 7.64 3.32
CA ILE A 146 -1.97 6.60 2.30
C ILE A 146 -2.35 7.23 0.96
N TYR A 147 -1.46 7.09 -0.02
CA TYR A 147 -1.73 7.50 -1.39
C TYR A 147 -2.22 6.33 -2.22
N VAL A 148 -3.12 6.60 -3.13
CA VAL A 148 -3.43 5.75 -4.27
C VAL A 148 -3.07 6.51 -5.52
N THR A 149 -2.11 6.01 -6.30
CA THR A 149 -1.67 6.60 -7.56
C THR A 149 -2.34 5.88 -8.73
N PHE A 150 -2.89 6.64 -9.67
CA PHE A 150 -3.68 6.13 -10.80
C PHE A 150 -2.95 6.24 -12.15
N GLY A 151 -1.81 6.87 -12.19
CA GLY A 151 -1.02 7.16 -13.37
C GLY A 151 -0.43 8.55 -13.29
N GLU A 152 -0.21 9.16 -14.45
CA GLU A 152 0.38 10.50 -14.58
C GLU A 152 -0.56 11.43 -15.34
N ASP A 153 -0.43 12.72 -15.13
CA ASP A 153 -1.06 13.74 -15.99
C ASP A 153 -0.22 13.97 -17.27
N TRP A 154 -0.67 14.87 -18.12
CA TRP A 154 0.01 15.19 -19.37
C TRP A 154 1.39 15.84 -19.19
N LEU A 155 1.75 16.28 -17.98
CA LEU A 155 3.07 16.79 -17.61
C LEU A 155 3.94 15.73 -16.93
N GLY A 156 3.50 14.47 -16.87
CA GLY A 156 4.22 13.39 -16.18
C GLY A 156 4.14 13.45 -14.64
N ARG A 157 3.23 14.26 -14.07
CA ARG A 157 3.06 14.36 -12.62
C ARG A 157 2.11 13.27 -12.13
N PRO A 158 2.42 12.59 -10.99
CA PRO A 158 1.56 11.55 -10.46
C PRO A 158 0.13 12.05 -10.17
N LYS A 159 -0.86 11.38 -10.76
CA LYS A 159 -2.28 11.61 -10.50
C LYS A 159 -2.71 10.73 -9.34
N SER A 160 -2.93 11.33 -8.17
CA SER A 160 -3.10 10.59 -6.91
C SER A 160 -4.20 11.15 -6.02
N ILE A 161 -4.77 10.27 -5.21
CA ILE A 161 -5.55 10.63 -4.02
C ILE A 161 -4.66 10.34 -2.79
N LYS A 162 -4.50 11.35 -1.93
CA LYS A 162 -3.86 11.26 -0.61
C LYS A 162 -4.95 11.21 0.46
N TYR A 163 -5.11 10.10 1.13
CA TYR A 163 -5.91 9.98 2.34
C TYR A 163 -5.04 10.32 3.53
N THR A 164 -5.36 11.40 4.26
CA THR A 164 -4.47 11.96 5.28
C THR A 164 -5.06 11.94 6.68
N TYR A 165 -4.17 11.78 7.68
CA TYR A 165 -4.41 12.11 9.07
C TYR A 165 -3.92 13.54 9.29
N SER A 166 -4.83 14.50 9.29
CA SER A 166 -4.50 15.93 9.35
C SER A 166 -4.23 16.42 10.77
N SER A 167 -3.23 17.29 10.93
CA SER A 167 -3.01 18.02 12.19
C SER A 167 -4.06 19.11 12.45
N SER A 168 -4.65 19.68 11.39
CA SER A 168 -5.43 20.92 11.53
C SER A 168 -6.78 20.95 10.80
N LEU A 169 -6.96 20.17 9.73
CA LEU A 169 -8.20 20.17 8.97
C LEU A 169 -9.20 19.15 9.52
N SER A 170 -10.49 19.43 9.38
CA SER A 170 -11.55 18.52 9.78
C SER A 170 -11.70 17.37 8.78
N VAL A 171 -12.13 16.20 9.27
CA VAL A 171 -12.49 15.05 8.43
C VAL A 171 -13.51 15.47 7.36
N GLY A 172 -13.33 14.98 6.14
CA GLY A 172 -14.12 15.32 4.97
C GLY A 172 -13.62 16.55 4.20
N SER A 173 -12.60 17.28 4.73
CA SER A 173 -11.96 18.36 3.97
C SER A 173 -11.26 17.80 2.73
N VAL A 174 -11.38 18.51 1.60
CA VAL A 174 -10.70 18.21 0.35
C VAL A 174 -9.83 19.37 -0.06
N VAL A 175 -8.56 19.10 -0.39
CA VAL A 175 -7.60 20.08 -0.91
C VAL A 175 -7.04 19.57 -2.22
N SER A 176 -6.80 20.47 -3.18
CA SER A 176 -6.35 20.11 -4.53
C SER A 176 -5.06 20.81 -4.91
N PHE A 177 -4.08 20.04 -5.36
CA PHE A 177 -2.80 20.49 -5.91
C PHE A 177 -2.59 19.92 -7.30
N GLY A 178 -3.31 20.47 -8.28
CA GLY A 178 -3.30 19.93 -9.65
C GLY A 178 -3.75 18.46 -9.69
N PRO A 179 -2.87 17.51 -10.10
CA PRO A 179 -3.20 16.09 -10.18
C PRO A 179 -3.24 15.38 -8.81
N LEU A 180 -2.74 16.00 -7.73
CA LEU A 180 -2.87 15.49 -6.36
C LEU A 180 -4.15 16.02 -5.72
N LYS A 181 -4.98 15.09 -5.20
CA LYS A 181 -6.17 15.37 -4.41
C LYS A 181 -5.98 14.83 -2.99
N VAL A 182 -6.11 15.70 -2.00
CA VAL A 182 -5.99 15.34 -0.58
C VAL A 182 -7.37 15.25 0.03
N ILE A 183 -7.69 14.13 0.65
CA ILE A 183 -8.93 13.89 1.39
C ILE A 183 -8.56 13.62 2.84
N VAL A 184 -9.04 14.48 3.75
CA VAL A 184 -8.84 14.29 5.18
C VAL A 184 -9.79 13.20 5.67
N VAL A 185 -9.25 12.08 6.14
CA VAL A 185 -10.04 10.94 6.63
C VAL A 185 -9.89 10.72 8.13
N ASP A 186 -8.92 11.42 8.76
CA ASP A 186 -8.75 11.52 10.20
C ASP A 186 -8.12 12.86 10.57
N SER A 187 -8.26 13.27 11.83
CA SER A 187 -7.82 14.59 12.26
C SER A 187 -7.44 14.62 13.74
N ALA A 188 -6.43 15.44 14.07
CA ALA A 188 -6.09 15.79 15.45
C ALA A 188 -7.20 16.57 16.16
N LYS A 189 -8.15 17.15 15.41
CA LYS A 189 -9.34 17.81 15.99
C LYS A 189 -10.34 16.80 16.59
N GLU A 190 -10.24 15.54 16.19
CA GLU A 190 -11.01 14.47 16.79
C GLU A 190 -10.25 13.88 17.98
N PRO A 191 -10.93 13.62 19.11
CA PRO A 191 -10.25 13.10 20.28
C PRO A 191 -9.58 11.75 20.00
N ARG A 192 -8.52 11.43 20.78
CA ARG A 192 -7.87 10.13 20.84
C ARG A 192 -6.72 9.90 19.84
N LEU A 193 -5.68 10.74 19.92
CA LEU A 193 -4.36 10.34 19.45
C LEU A 193 -3.92 9.09 20.24
N GLY A 194 -3.20 8.20 19.57
CA GLY A 194 -2.71 6.95 20.16
C GLY A 194 -3.68 5.78 20.10
N GLU A 195 -4.95 5.98 19.75
CA GLU A 195 -5.89 4.89 19.56
C GLU A 195 -5.94 4.40 18.10
N TRP A 196 -6.03 3.07 17.94
CA TRP A 196 -6.22 2.46 16.63
C TRP A 196 -7.60 2.79 16.04
N LYS A 197 -7.59 3.29 14.82
CA LYS A 197 -8.79 3.63 14.06
C LYS A 197 -8.78 2.89 12.73
N THR A 198 -9.89 2.24 12.38
CA THR A 198 -10.06 1.61 11.08
C THR A 198 -10.68 2.61 10.11
N LYS A 199 -10.08 2.74 8.93
CA LYS A 199 -10.59 3.54 7.81
C LYS A 199 -11.02 2.62 6.67
N ARG A 200 -12.02 3.06 5.92
CA ARG A 200 -12.50 2.37 4.73
C ARG A 200 -13.01 3.40 3.74
N GLN A 201 -12.32 3.55 2.63
CA GLN A 201 -12.64 4.52 1.59
C GLN A 201 -13.14 3.82 0.33
N ASN A 202 -14.13 4.41 -0.34
CA ASN A 202 -14.54 3.97 -1.67
C ASN A 202 -13.71 4.71 -2.72
N VAL A 203 -12.52 4.19 -3.01
CA VAL A 203 -11.53 4.80 -3.91
C VAL A 203 -12.11 5.10 -5.29
N TYR A 204 -12.98 4.22 -5.79
CA TYR A 204 -13.65 4.42 -7.07
C TYR A 204 -14.54 5.68 -7.07
N ASN A 205 -15.39 5.82 -6.05
CA ASN A 205 -16.27 6.98 -5.92
C ASN A 205 -15.50 8.26 -5.57
N ASP A 206 -14.50 8.16 -4.70
CA ASP A 206 -13.66 9.29 -4.33
C ASP A 206 -12.94 9.85 -5.57
N TYR A 207 -12.39 8.97 -6.44
CA TYR A 207 -11.78 9.39 -7.69
C TYR A 207 -12.78 10.17 -8.58
N ARG A 208 -13.99 9.62 -8.78
CA ARG A 208 -15.02 10.30 -9.58
C ARG A 208 -15.37 11.65 -9.02
N GLN A 209 -15.49 11.75 -7.71
CA GLN A 209 -15.84 12.99 -7.02
C GLN A 209 -14.77 14.06 -7.18
N VAL A 210 -13.49 13.71 -7.03
CA VAL A 210 -12.42 14.71 -6.98
C VAL A 210 -11.78 15.00 -8.34
N PHE A 211 -11.91 14.08 -9.33
CA PHE A 211 -11.38 14.26 -10.69
C PHE A 211 -12.46 14.49 -11.75
N GLY A 212 -13.73 14.21 -11.46
CA GLY A 212 -14.85 14.38 -12.39
C GLY A 212 -14.85 13.41 -13.58
N SER A 213 -14.14 12.28 -13.47
CA SER A 213 -14.02 11.27 -14.53
C SER A 213 -13.98 9.87 -13.94
N GLU A 214 -14.14 8.84 -14.77
CA GLU A 214 -13.97 7.45 -14.34
C GLU A 214 -12.50 7.16 -14.03
N PRO A 215 -12.22 6.39 -12.95
CA PRO A 215 -10.87 5.93 -12.66
C PRO A 215 -10.39 4.88 -13.67
N PRO A 216 -9.07 4.71 -13.83
CA PRO A 216 -8.56 3.53 -14.52
C PRO A 216 -8.89 2.26 -13.72
N ASP A 217 -9.05 1.14 -14.42
CA ASP A 217 -9.36 -0.16 -13.79
C ASP A 217 -8.32 -0.62 -12.76
N ARG A 218 -7.07 -0.22 -12.99
CA ARG A 218 -5.92 -0.62 -12.17
C ARG A 218 -5.16 0.61 -11.70
N PRO A 219 -5.25 0.98 -10.43
CA PRO A 219 -4.32 1.94 -9.82
C PRO A 219 -2.88 1.45 -9.97
N VAL A 220 -1.93 2.35 -10.03
CA VAL A 220 -0.50 2.04 -10.19
C VAL A 220 0.10 1.52 -8.89
N SER A 221 -0.26 2.15 -7.75
CA SER A 221 0.38 1.87 -6.47
C SER A 221 -0.43 2.32 -5.26
N ILE A 222 -0.03 1.76 -4.12
CA ILE A 222 -0.36 2.26 -2.78
C ILE A 222 0.95 2.74 -2.15
N THR A 223 0.96 3.94 -1.57
CA THR A 223 2.15 4.50 -0.90
C THR A 223 1.80 4.92 0.51
N ILE A 224 2.60 4.49 1.49
CA ILE A 224 2.60 5.01 2.85
C ILE A 224 3.50 6.24 2.91
N TRP A 225 3.06 7.26 3.64
CA TRP A 225 3.72 8.57 3.67
C TRP A 225 3.68 9.17 5.07
N SER A 226 4.78 9.78 5.47
CA SER A 226 4.84 10.67 6.63
C SER A 226 5.73 11.87 6.27
N ASP A 227 5.38 13.06 6.77
CA ASP A 227 5.97 14.31 6.34
C ASP A 227 5.96 15.33 7.48
N SER A 228 7.12 15.93 7.77
CA SER A 228 7.34 16.95 8.79
C SER A 228 8.42 17.94 8.38
N ASP A 229 8.78 18.01 7.08
CA ASP A 229 9.91 18.79 6.58
C ASP A 229 9.64 20.31 6.55
N THR A 230 8.40 20.72 6.35
CA THR A 230 8.02 22.14 6.27
C THR A 230 7.86 22.77 7.65
N THR A 231 7.43 21.98 8.64
CA THR A 231 7.29 22.45 10.04
C THR A 231 8.56 22.30 10.84
N GLU A 232 9.53 21.53 10.33
CA GLU A 232 10.75 21.14 11.06
C GLU A 232 10.46 20.43 12.40
N ASP A 233 9.22 19.90 12.55
CA ASP A 233 8.76 19.15 13.71
C ASP A 233 8.96 17.63 13.47
N TRP A 234 8.25 16.78 14.18
CA TRP A 234 8.31 15.35 13.99
C TRP A 234 6.91 14.75 13.86
N ALA A 235 6.86 13.59 13.25
CA ALA A 235 5.65 12.80 13.14
C ALA A 235 5.92 11.34 13.55
N ARG A 236 4.88 10.68 14.09
CA ARG A 236 4.91 9.24 14.33
C ARG A 236 3.53 8.64 14.16
N VAL A 237 3.42 7.74 13.20
CA VAL A 237 2.16 7.06 12.87
C VAL A 237 2.42 5.56 12.69
N ASP A 238 1.55 4.75 13.25
CA ASP A 238 1.49 3.31 13.02
C ASP A 238 0.40 3.01 11.99
N ILE A 239 0.69 2.12 11.04
CA ILE A 239 -0.22 1.71 9.95
C ILE A 239 -0.25 0.20 9.88
N ASP A 240 -1.45 -0.37 9.62
CA ASP A 240 -1.68 -1.80 9.59
C ASP A 240 -2.89 -2.18 8.73
N ASP A 241 -3.06 -3.48 8.43
CA ASP A 241 -4.25 -4.06 7.82
C ASP A 241 -4.67 -3.38 6.50
N ILE A 242 -3.72 -3.13 5.60
CA ILE A 242 -4.02 -2.54 4.28
C ILE A 242 -4.69 -3.60 3.40
N ARG A 243 -5.99 -3.43 3.14
CA ARG A 243 -6.84 -4.42 2.48
C ARG A 243 -7.70 -3.80 1.38
N LEU A 244 -7.87 -4.54 0.30
CA LEU A 244 -8.72 -4.21 -0.84
C LEU A 244 -10.00 -5.04 -0.75
N GLN A 245 -11.16 -4.41 -0.85
CA GLN A 245 -12.42 -5.08 -0.56
C GLN A 245 -13.43 -4.92 -1.69
N ALA A 246 -14.11 -6.02 -2.02
CA ALA A 246 -15.27 -6.01 -2.87
C ALA A 246 -16.50 -5.38 -2.16
N PRO A 247 -17.50 -4.92 -2.90
CA PRO A 247 -18.77 -4.52 -2.33
C PRO A 247 -19.40 -5.65 -1.48
N ARG A 248 -20.07 -5.28 -0.39
CA ARG A 248 -20.87 -6.26 0.34
C ARG A 248 -21.99 -6.74 -0.58
N ARG A 249 -22.21 -8.05 -0.70
CA ARG A 249 -23.42 -8.56 -1.36
C ARG A 249 -24.61 -8.05 -0.56
N SER A 250 -25.53 -7.35 -1.24
CA SER A 250 -26.85 -7.13 -0.67
C SER A 250 -27.47 -8.52 -0.47
N SER A 251 -27.75 -8.88 0.78
CA SER A 251 -28.64 -10.02 1.04
C SER A 251 -30.01 -9.59 0.49
N SER A 252 -30.38 -10.07 -0.68
CA SER A 252 -31.76 -10.03 -1.11
C SER A 252 -32.54 -10.85 -0.08
N ARG A 253 -33.25 -10.18 0.82
CA ARG A 253 -34.32 -10.81 1.56
C ARG A 253 -35.43 -11.10 0.54
N ASN A 254 -35.56 -12.38 0.19
CA ASN A 254 -36.78 -12.90 -0.38
C ASN A 254 -37.84 -12.96 0.72
#